data_8e066b777ba4a17f6bd6dece60b99b3c
#
_entry.id   8e066b777ba4a17f6bd6dece60b99b3c
#
_cell.length_a   1.000
_cell.length_b   1.000
_cell.length_c   1.000
_cell.angle_alpha   90.00
_cell.angle_beta   90.00
_cell.angle_gamma   90.00
#
_symmetry.space_group_name_H-M   'P 1'
#
loop_
_entity.id
_entity.type
_entity.pdbx_description
1 polymer ?
#
loop_
_entity_poly.entity_id
_entity_poly.type
_entity_poly.pdbx_seq_one_letter_code
_entity_poly.pdbx_strand_id
1 'polypeptide(L)'
;MSQPTVNGSALIPLPYAPNWENGINLSYTFETAQFVSEQSTEQRRPLQSRERRIMEVDYLLDGTEAQQMMYDLAHGKDKVFGVPIYPETLIVSGFGYQLLSVVNALDYWNLNNYADYIFLFEPVSRLYETVELSGLGDTVIVAEYILQESFTANKTYVYPLFFGYLTTEPVLEPYTDQLYTVSLTFAEYLDGG
;
A
#
# COMPACT_ATOMS: atom_id res chain seq x y z
N MET A 1 18.19 -10.46 -4.99
CA MET A 1 17.15 -10.04 -4.01
C MET A 1 15.92 -10.84 -4.32
N SER A 2 15.34 -11.55 -3.35
CA SER A 2 14.02 -12.15 -3.55
C SER A 2 13.00 -11.03 -3.36
N GLN A 3 12.28 -10.65 -4.41
CA GLN A 3 11.10 -9.79 -4.25
C GLN A 3 10.13 -10.47 -3.29
N PRO A 4 9.49 -9.71 -2.38
CA PRO A 4 8.43 -10.26 -1.57
C PRO A 4 7.34 -10.83 -2.50
N THR A 5 6.76 -11.95 -2.11
CA THR A 5 5.75 -12.63 -2.90
C THR A 5 4.47 -12.78 -2.10
N VAL A 6 3.34 -12.60 -2.74
CA VAL A 6 2.01 -12.88 -2.20
C VAL A 6 1.41 -14.01 -3.03
N ASN A 7 1.12 -15.15 -2.38
CA ASN A 7 0.61 -16.36 -3.05
C ASN A 7 1.44 -16.78 -4.28
N GLY A 8 2.76 -16.64 -4.20
CA GLY A 8 3.68 -16.99 -5.27
C GLY A 8 3.81 -15.96 -6.40
N SER A 9 3.05 -14.87 -6.35
CA SER A 9 3.17 -13.75 -7.29
C SER A 9 4.12 -12.69 -6.73
N ALA A 10 5.04 -12.19 -7.54
CA ALA A 10 5.93 -11.10 -7.14
C ALA A 10 5.12 -9.83 -6.84
N LEU A 11 5.40 -9.22 -5.69
CA LEU A 11 4.82 -7.96 -5.28
C LEU A 11 5.48 -6.81 -6.05
N ILE A 12 4.69 -5.93 -6.63
CA ILE A 12 5.20 -4.71 -7.27
C ILE A 12 4.96 -3.54 -6.32
N PRO A 13 6.01 -3.00 -5.68
CA PRO A 13 5.87 -1.80 -4.87
C PRO A 13 5.66 -0.58 -5.77
N LEU A 14 4.94 0.42 -5.27
CA LEU A 14 4.75 1.71 -5.95
C LEU A 14 5.54 2.80 -5.21
N PRO A 15 6.80 3.05 -5.59
CA PRO A 15 7.70 3.96 -4.89
C PRO A 15 7.49 5.43 -5.29
N TYR A 16 6.25 5.85 -5.43
CA TYR A 16 5.90 7.21 -5.85
C TYR A 16 5.20 7.95 -4.72
N ALA A 17 5.50 9.24 -4.61
CA ALA A 17 4.79 10.08 -3.65
C ALA A 17 3.40 10.46 -4.20
N PRO A 18 2.35 10.37 -3.39
CA PRO A 18 1.02 10.75 -3.83
C PRO A 18 0.90 12.26 -3.99
N ASN A 19 -0.01 12.70 -4.85
CA ASN A 19 -0.40 14.10 -4.94
C ASN A 19 -1.36 14.45 -3.80
N TRP A 20 -0.84 15.08 -2.76
CA TRP A 20 -1.61 15.46 -1.59
C TRP A 20 -2.65 16.57 -1.86
N GLU A 21 -2.55 17.29 -2.99
CA GLU A 21 -3.51 18.35 -3.34
C GLU A 21 -4.89 17.77 -3.68
N ASN A 22 -4.93 16.61 -4.32
CA ASN A 22 -6.18 15.93 -4.68
C ASN A 22 -6.69 15.01 -3.57
N GLY A 23 -5.86 14.76 -2.56
CA GLY A 23 -6.18 13.86 -1.48
C GLY A 23 -6.05 12.39 -1.85
N ILE A 24 -6.24 11.55 -0.84
CA ILE A 24 -6.27 10.10 -0.96
C ILE A 24 -7.59 9.63 -0.37
N ASN A 25 -8.33 8.83 -1.13
CA ASN A 25 -9.59 8.28 -0.66
C ASN A 25 -9.40 6.81 -0.29
N LEU A 26 -9.61 6.48 0.99
CA LEU A 26 -9.63 5.12 1.48
C LEU A 26 -11.05 4.76 1.89
N SER A 27 -11.65 3.82 1.21
CA SER A 27 -13.01 3.36 1.46
C SER A 27 -13.06 1.86 1.76
N TYR A 28 -14.16 1.43 2.38
CA TYR A 28 -14.36 0.04 2.78
C TYR A 28 -15.64 -0.48 2.15
N THR A 29 -15.59 -1.66 1.54
CA THR A 29 -16.73 -2.31 0.94
C THR A 29 -17.02 -3.64 1.63
N PHE A 30 -18.33 -3.91 1.82
CA PHE A 30 -18.82 -5.17 2.37
C PHE A 30 -19.69 -5.86 1.34
N GLU A 31 -19.42 -7.10 1.05
CA GLU A 31 -20.30 -7.92 0.22
C GLU A 31 -21.15 -8.82 1.11
N THR A 32 -22.46 -8.66 0.99
CA THR A 32 -23.45 -9.46 1.72
C THR A 32 -24.44 -10.06 0.73
N ALA A 33 -24.56 -11.36 0.71
CA ALA A 33 -25.64 -12.03 -0.02
C ALA A 33 -26.95 -11.88 0.76
N GLN A 34 -27.97 -11.38 0.09
CA GLN A 34 -29.30 -11.25 0.63
C GLN A 34 -30.21 -12.25 -0.07
N PHE A 35 -30.82 -13.15 0.70
CA PHE A 35 -31.82 -14.10 0.22
C PHE A 35 -33.17 -13.73 0.84
N VAL A 36 -34.14 -13.51 -0.02
CA VAL A 36 -35.54 -13.29 0.40
C VAL A 36 -36.32 -14.52 0.02
N SER A 37 -36.91 -15.20 1.01
CA SER A 37 -37.79 -16.34 0.77
C SER A 37 -39.16 -15.90 0.24
N GLU A 38 -39.92 -16.79 -0.37
CA GLU A 38 -41.30 -16.51 -0.82
C GLU A 38 -42.22 -16.04 0.32
N GLN A 39 -41.86 -16.36 1.57
CA GLN A 39 -42.57 -15.93 2.77
C GLN A 39 -42.06 -14.62 3.36
N SER A 40 -41.28 -13.83 2.58
CA SER A 40 -40.70 -12.55 2.98
C SER A 40 -39.71 -12.63 4.16
N THR A 41 -39.17 -13.83 4.44
CA THR A 41 -38.08 -13.97 5.42
C THR A 41 -36.77 -13.62 4.76
N GLU A 42 -36.11 -12.57 5.25
CA GLU A 42 -34.81 -12.13 4.77
C GLU A 42 -33.69 -12.87 5.52
N GLN A 43 -32.76 -13.46 4.79
CA GLN A 43 -31.52 -14.00 5.31
C GLN A 43 -30.35 -13.25 4.69
N ARG A 44 -29.46 -12.77 5.55
CA ARG A 44 -28.22 -12.12 5.13
C ARG A 44 -27.03 -13.01 5.49
N ARG A 45 -26.18 -13.26 4.53
CA ARG A 45 -24.93 -13.99 4.71
C ARG A 45 -23.79 -13.10 4.25
N PRO A 46 -22.79 -12.82 5.11
CA PRO A 46 -21.57 -12.16 4.68
C PRO A 46 -20.85 -13.06 3.66
N LEU A 47 -20.45 -12.51 2.54
CA LEU A 47 -19.68 -13.20 1.50
C LEU A 47 -18.17 -13.07 1.74
N GLN A 48 -17.78 -12.14 2.61
CA GLN A 48 -16.40 -11.89 2.97
C GLN A 48 -16.22 -12.02 4.48
N SER A 49 -15.04 -12.50 4.89
CA SER A 49 -14.67 -12.60 6.31
C SER A 49 -14.36 -11.25 6.94
N ARG A 50 -14.01 -10.25 6.12
CA ARG A 50 -13.74 -8.87 6.50
C ARG A 50 -14.07 -7.92 5.35
N GLU A 51 -14.13 -6.63 5.65
CA GLU A 51 -14.25 -5.57 4.65
C GLU A 51 -13.06 -5.57 3.67
N ARG A 52 -13.34 -5.23 2.44
CA ARG A 52 -12.32 -4.98 1.41
C ARG A 52 -12.01 -3.48 1.37
N ARG A 53 -10.75 -3.13 1.46
CA ARG A 53 -10.29 -1.75 1.28
C ARG A 53 -10.20 -1.42 -0.21
N ILE A 54 -10.62 -0.21 -0.55
CA ILE A 54 -10.42 0.38 -1.87
C ILE A 54 -9.69 1.69 -1.64
N MET A 55 -8.59 1.90 -2.33
CA MET A 55 -7.81 3.12 -2.26
C MET A 55 -7.74 3.78 -3.64
N GLU A 56 -8.16 5.03 -3.68
CA GLU A 56 -7.99 5.91 -4.82
C GLU A 56 -6.85 6.89 -4.50
N VAL A 57 -5.90 6.99 -5.40
CA VAL A 57 -4.72 7.82 -5.21
C VAL A 57 -4.32 8.47 -6.52
N ASP A 58 -4.05 9.76 -6.46
CA ASP A 58 -3.49 10.53 -7.55
C ASP A 58 -1.99 10.72 -7.35
N TYR A 59 -1.25 10.61 -8.43
CA TYR A 59 0.18 10.87 -8.47
C TYR A 59 0.48 12.06 -9.37
N LEU A 60 1.45 12.89 -8.96
CA LEU A 60 2.03 13.94 -9.79
C LEU A 60 3.49 13.56 -10.05
N LEU A 61 3.81 13.21 -11.28
CA LEU A 61 5.04 12.54 -11.68
C LEU A 61 5.81 13.37 -12.68
N ASP A 62 7.13 13.35 -12.63
CA ASP A 62 7.94 13.83 -13.74
C ASP A 62 7.91 12.82 -14.92
N GLY A 63 8.43 13.25 -16.09
CA GLY A 63 8.36 12.41 -17.29
C GLY A 63 9.04 11.05 -17.15
N THR A 64 10.10 10.94 -16.35
CA THR A 64 10.82 9.69 -16.10
C THR A 64 10.02 8.78 -15.17
N GLU A 65 9.49 9.35 -14.09
CA GLU A 65 8.63 8.64 -13.14
C GLU A 65 7.35 8.13 -13.81
N ALA A 66 6.74 8.98 -14.66
CA ALA A 66 5.54 8.62 -15.40
C ALA A 66 5.78 7.42 -16.34
N GLN A 67 6.89 7.44 -17.08
CA GLN A 67 7.27 6.31 -17.94
C GLN A 67 7.52 5.03 -17.14
N GLN A 68 8.24 5.12 -16.02
CA GLN A 68 8.50 3.98 -15.16
C GLN A 68 7.22 3.43 -14.55
N MET A 69 6.35 4.29 -14.02
CA MET A 69 5.05 3.89 -13.48
C MET A 69 4.21 3.16 -14.53
N MET A 70 4.09 3.71 -15.73
CA MET A 70 3.33 3.08 -16.81
C MET A 70 3.91 1.71 -17.21
N TYR A 71 5.24 1.58 -17.18
CA TYR A 71 5.91 0.30 -17.39
C TYR A 71 5.55 -0.71 -16.30
N ASP A 72 5.63 -0.31 -15.02
CA ASP A 72 5.33 -1.16 -13.88
C ASP A 72 3.86 -1.61 -13.88
N LEU A 73 2.93 -0.69 -14.19
CA LEU A 73 1.51 -0.98 -14.30
C LEU A 73 1.20 -1.93 -15.47
N ALA A 74 1.81 -1.71 -16.64
CA ALA A 74 1.61 -2.58 -17.81
C ALA A 74 2.11 -4.01 -17.57
N HIS A 75 3.24 -4.16 -16.85
CA HIS A 75 3.80 -5.47 -16.50
C HIS A 75 3.15 -6.08 -15.25
N GLY A 76 2.41 -5.30 -14.51
CA GLY A 76 1.70 -5.68 -13.28
C GLY A 76 0.22 -6.02 -13.47
N LYS A 77 -0.31 -6.02 -14.70
CA LYS A 77 -1.75 -6.14 -14.96
C LYS A 77 -2.42 -7.34 -14.24
N ASP A 78 -1.72 -8.46 -14.16
CA ASP A 78 -2.20 -9.69 -13.51
C ASP A 78 -1.48 -9.95 -12.17
N LYS A 79 -0.87 -8.94 -11.56
CA LYS A 79 -0.08 -9.05 -10.35
C LYS A 79 -0.70 -8.28 -9.20
N VAL A 80 -0.19 -8.57 -8.02
CA VAL A 80 -0.55 -7.85 -6.79
C VAL A 80 0.42 -6.71 -6.59
N PHE A 81 -0.12 -5.51 -6.38
CA PHE A 81 0.64 -4.33 -6.03
C PHE A 81 0.74 -4.19 -4.51
N GLY A 82 1.93 -3.80 -4.03
CA GLY A 82 2.10 -3.30 -2.68
C GLY A 82 1.78 -1.82 -2.65
N VAL A 83 0.62 -1.49 -2.11
CA VAL A 83 0.12 -0.12 -2.09
C VAL A 83 0.32 0.48 -0.69
N PRO A 84 1.16 1.51 -0.54
CA PRO A 84 1.35 2.16 0.75
C PRO A 84 0.07 2.85 1.22
N ILE A 85 -0.28 2.65 2.50
CA ILE A 85 -1.40 3.37 3.11
C ILE A 85 -0.90 4.73 3.58
N TYR A 86 -0.82 5.68 2.66
CA TYR A 86 -0.19 6.99 2.88
C TYR A 86 -0.73 7.79 4.07
N PRO A 87 -2.06 7.79 4.38
CA PRO A 87 -2.56 8.50 5.55
C PRO A 87 -2.02 7.99 6.89
N GLU A 88 -1.48 6.78 6.91
CA GLU A 88 -0.97 6.12 8.11
C GLU A 88 0.56 6.13 8.18
N THR A 89 1.16 7.17 7.65
CA THR A 89 2.62 7.33 7.64
C THR A 89 3.18 7.60 9.03
N LEU A 90 4.33 7.01 9.31
CA LEU A 90 5.16 7.35 10.45
C LEU A 90 6.55 7.77 9.98
N ILE A 91 7.23 8.56 10.80
CA ILE A 91 8.62 8.95 10.53
C ILE A 91 9.53 8.05 11.34
N VAL A 92 10.54 7.49 10.68
CA VAL A 92 11.57 6.69 11.35
C VAL A 92 12.59 7.61 12.00
N SER A 93 12.64 7.61 13.32
CA SER A 93 13.55 8.45 14.12
C SER A 93 14.93 7.82 14.34
N GLY A 94 15.07 6.53 14.12
CA GLY A 94 16.33 5.81 14.26
C GLY A 94 16.29 4.42 13.64
N PHE A 95 17.46 3.93 13.28
CA PHE A 95 17.66 2.60 12.71
C PHE A 95 18.57 1.77 13.59
N GLY A 96 18.18 0.54 13.88
CA GLY A 96 19.02 -0.52 14.45
C GLY A 96 19.20 -1.66 13.45
N TYR A 97 19.72 -2.79 13.90
CA TYR A 97 20.04 -3.94 13.04
C TYR A 97 18.81 -4.48 12.27
N GLN A 98 17.67 -4.63 12.96
CA GLN A 98 16.36 -5.01 12.41
C GLN A 98 15.26 -4.15 13.03
N LEU A 99 15.64 -3.03 13.63
CA LEU A 99 14.74 -2.20 14.41
C LEU A 99 14.58 -0.83 13.75
N LEU A 100 13.36 -0.41 13.61
CA LEU A 100 12.98 0.93 13.19
C LEU A 100 12.37 1.64 14.41
N SER A 101 13.02 2.68 14.87
CA SER A 101 12.45 3.51 15.95
C SER A 101 11.41 4.46 15.36
N VAL A 102 10.21 4.40 15.90
CA VAL A 102 9.06 5.23 15.49
C VAL A 102 8.38 5.79 16.75
N VAL A 103 7.31 6.54 16.59
CA VAL A 103 6.54 7.07 17.71
C VAL A 103 5.07 6.75 17.48
N ASN A 104 4.42 6.23 18.52
CA ASN A 104 2.97 5.95 18.56
C ASN A 104 2.50 5.01 17.44
N ALA A 105 3.28 3.99 17.09
CA ALA A 105 2.92 3.08 16.01
C ALA A 105 1.60 2.33 16.30
N LEU A 106 1.37 1.91 17.54
CA LEU A 106 0.16 1.20 17.94
C LEU A 106 -1.11 2.07 17.90
N ASP A 107 -0.97 3.38 18.08
CA ASP A 107 -2.10 4.31 18.02
C ASP A 107 -2.60 4.51 16.58
N TYR A 108 -1.70 4.41 15.61
CA TYR A 108 -1.99 4.64 14.20
C TYR A 108 -2.20 3.36 13.41
N TRP A 109 -1.52 2.28 13.79
CA TRP A 109 -1.54 1.05 13.03
C TRP A 109 -2.31 -0.04 13.77
N ASN A 110 -3.42 -0.48 13.18
CA ASN A 110 -4.16 -1.62 13.69
C ASN A 110 -3.69 -2.89 12.98
N LEU A 111 -2.77 -3.62 13.60
CA LEU A 111 -2.15 -4.82 13.04
C LEU A 111 -3.11 -5.92 12.60
N ASN A 112 -4.30 -5.97 13.18
CA ASN A 112 -5.28 -7.01 12.80
C ASN A 112 -5.80 -6.83 11.37
N ASN A 113 -5.51 -5.67 10.74
CA ASN A 113 -6.03 -5.31 9.44
C ASN A 113 -4.94 -5.08 8.38
N TYR A 114 -3.66 -5.15 8.75
CA TYR A 114 -2.57 -4.90 7.80
C TYR A 114 -1.91 -6.18 7.33
N ALA A 115 -1.37 -6.11 6.14
CA ALA A 115 -0.45 -7.10 5.65
C ALA A 115 0.81 -7.13 6.52
N ASP A 116 1.48 -8.27 6.55
CA ASP A 116 2.72 -8.47 7.30
C ASP A 116 3.91 -7.68 6.73
N TYR A 117 3.65 -6.65 5.91
CA TYR A 117 4.66 -5.88 5.20
C TYR A 117 4.50 -4.38 5.40
N ILE A 118 5.65 -3.71 5.43
CA ILE A 118 5.78 -2.25 5.43
C ILE A 118 6.56 -1.77 4.23
N PHE A 119 6.36 -0.52 3.88
CA PHE A 119 7.09 0.18 2.85
C PHE A 119 7.88 1.32 3.45
N LEU A 120 9.19 1.30 3.28
CA LEU A 120 10.10 2.38 3.65
C LEU A 120 10.36 3.24 2.42
N PHE A 121 10.33 4.55 2.60
CA PHE A 121 10.58 5.49 1.52
C PHE A 121 11.28 6.75 2.03
N GLU A 122 12.40 7.10 1.39
CA GLU A 122 13.12 8.35 1.60
C GLU A 122 12.97 9.24 0.36
N PRO A 123 12.11 10.27 0.37
CA PRO A 123 11.75 11.04 -0.84
C PRO A 123 12.92 11.74 -1.51
N VAL A 124 13.90 12.22 -0.72
CA VAL A 124 15.03 13.00 -1.26
C VAL A 124 16.00 12.16 -2.06
N SER A 125 16.33 10.97 -1.54
CA SER A 125 17.23 10.00 -2.20
C SER A 125 16.50 9.06 -3.15
N ARG A 126 15.16 9.04 -3.08
CA ARG A 126 14.27 8.09 -3.76
C ARG A 126 14.58 6.61 -3.41
N LEU A 127 15.19 6.39 -2.27
CA LEU A 127 15.40 5.04 -1.76
C LEU A 127 14.09 4.47 -1.24
N TYR A 128 13.85 3.22 -1.54
CA TYR A 128 12.70 2.50 -1.00
C TYR A 128 13.02 1.02 -0.76
N GLU A 129 12.32 0.45 0.19
CA GLU A 129 12.41 -0.97 0.50
C GLU A 129 11.08 -1.49 1.04
N THR A 130 10.68 -2.67 0.61
CA THR A 130 9.53 -3.40 1.17
C THR A 130 10.05 -4.43 2.13
N VAL A 131 9.59 -4.39 3.37
CA VAL A 131 10.11 -5.19 4.47
C VAL A 131 8.99 -5.96 5.13
N GLU A 132 9.21 -7.25 5.38
CA GLU A 132 8.32 -8.10 6.17
C GLU A 132 8.46 -7.77 7.65
N LEU A 133 7.32 -7.69 8.34
CA LEU A 133 7.26 -7.43 9.78
C LEU A 133 7.40 -8.72 10.57
N SER A 134 8.26 -8.73 11.59
CA SER A 134 8.29 -9.77 12.60
C SER A 134 7.69 -9.30 13.93
N GLY A 135 7.52 -8.01 14.13
CA GLY A 135 6.87 -7.47 15.32
C GLY A 135 6.61 -5.97 15.27
N LEU A 136 5.65 -5.55 16.08
CA LEU A 136 5.31 -4.14 16.25
C LEU A 136 5.14 -3.81 17.72
N GLY A 137 5.82 -2.76 18.17
CA GLY A 137 5.61 -2.09 19.45
C GLY A 137 5.28 -0.62 19.24
N ASP A 138 4.90 0.08 20.29
CA ASP A 138 4.50 1.48 20.20
C ASP A 138 5.62 2.41 19.70
N THR A 139 6.85 2.10 20.06
CA THR A 139 8.02 2.91 19.70
C THR A 139 9.00 2.20 18.76
N VAL A 140 8.69 0.97 18.33
CA VAL A 140 9.59 0.16 17.53
C VAL A 140 8.83 -0.75 16.58
N ILE A 141 9.32 -0.82 15.36
CA ILE A 141 8.93 -1.79 14.35
C ILE A 141 10.09 -2.76 14.17
N VAL A 142 9.82 -4.05 14.20
CA VAL A 142 10.82 -5.11 14.01
C VAL A 142 10.67 -5.69 12.62
N ALA A 143 11.72 -5.55 11.82
CA ALA A 143 11.82 -6.16 10.50
C ALA A 143 12.24 -7.63 10.60
N GLU A 144 11.73 -8.49 9.73
CA GLU A 144 12.15 -9.91 9.68
C GLU A 144 13.60 -10.04 9.21
N TYR A 145 14.03 -9.14 8.34
CA TYR A 145 15.39 -9.12 7.78
C TYR A 145 16.10 -7.80 8.02
N ILE A 146 17.44 -7.82 7.87
CA ILE A 146 18.26 -6.61 7.89
C ILE A 146 17.92 -5.77 6.67
N LEU A 147 17.73 -4.47 6.88
CA LEU A 147 17.53 -3.52 5.79
C LEU A 147 18.71 -3.55 4.84
N GLN A 148 18.44 -3.56 3.56
CA GLN A 148 19.44 -3.59 2.52
C GLN A 148 19.87 -2.19 2.09
N GLU A 149 18.95 -1.23 2.17
CA GLU A 149 19.21 0.17 1.85
C GLU A 149 19.67 0.95 3.08
N SER A 150 20.49 1.96 2.85
CA SER A 150 20.99 2.86 3.90
C SER A 150 20.12 4.10 4.01
N PHE A 151 19.06 4.00 4.81
CA PHE A 151 18.12 5.09 5.05
C PHE A 151 18.63 6.11 6.08
N THR A 152 18.14 7.33 5.98
CA THR A 152 18.46 8.44 6.88
C THR A 152 17.36 8.65 7.93
N ALA A 153 17.73 8.60 9.21
CA ALA A 153 16.79 8.90 10.30
C ALA A 153 16.18 10.31 10.15
N ASN A 154 14.90 10.45 10.51
CA ASN A 154 14.09 11.66 10.38
C ASN A 154 13.86 12.16 8.93
N LYS A 155 14.25 11.38 7.92
CA LYS A 155 13.96 11.63 6.52
C LYS A 155 13.26 10.48 5.82
N THR A 156 13.21 9.34 6.49
CA THR A 156 12.56 8.13 6.00
C THR A 156 11.17 8.03 6.59
N TYR A 157 10.22 7.80 5.72
CA TYR A 157 8.84 7.49 6.05
C TYR A 157 8.61 5.99 6.00
N VAL A 158 7.75 5.50 6.88
CA VAL A 158 7.31 4.12 6.88
C VAL A 158 5.79 4.09 6.78
N TYR A 159 5.30 3.22 5.90
CA TYR A 159 3.88 3.05 5.60
C TYR A 159 3.50 1.59 5.78
N PRO A 160 2.32 1.29 6.35
CA PRO A 160 1.77 -0.04 6.21
C PRO A 160 1.44 -0.28 4.73
N LEU A 161 1.60 -1.53 4.28
CA LEU A 161 1.21 -1.94 2.94
C LEU A 161 -0.10 -2.71 2.98
N PHE A 162 -0.99 -2.44 2.04
CA PHE A 162 -1.98 -3.42 1.66
C PHE A 162 -1.67 -3.99 0.27
N PHE A 163 -2.08 -5.21 0.06
CA PHE A 163 -1.95 -5.86 -1.23
C PHE A 163 -3.21 -5.60 -2.04
N GLY A 164 -3.04 -5.07 -3.23
CA GLY A 164 -4.16 -4.68 -4.07
C GLY A 164 -3.94 -5.02 -5.54
N TYR A 165 -5.02 -5.12 -6.25
CA TYR A 165 -5.01 -5.16 -7.70
C TYR A 165 -5.64 -3.89 -8.26
N LEU A 166 -5.16 -3.50 -9.43
CA LEU A 166 -5.64 -2.31 -10.12
C LEU A 166 -7.05 -2.58 -10.68
N THR A 167 -8.01 -1.72 -10.36
CA THR A 167 -9.41 -1.88 -10.79
C THR A 167 -9.77 -1.06 -12.02
N THR A 168 -8.97 -0.04 -12.33
CA THR A 168 -9.17 0.86 -13.46
C THR A 168 -7.96 0.83 -14.38
N GLU A 169 -8.17 1.07 -15.67
CA GLU A 169 -7.03 1.28 -16.58
C GLU A 169 -6.36 2.61 -16.24
N PRO A 170 -5.02 2.61 -16.07
CA PRO A 170 -4.30 3.83 -15.77
C PRO A 170 -4.32 4.78 -16.96
N VAL A 171 -4.66 6.03 -16.72
CA VAL A 171 -4.62 7.10 -17.72
C VAL A 171 -3.57 8.10 -17.30
N LEU A 172 -2.62 8.37 -18.18
CA LEU A 172 -1.59 9.38 -18.00
C LEU A 172 -2.06 10.68 -18.64
N GLU A 173 -2.29 11.69 -17.82
CA GLU A 173 -2.71 13.00 -18.28
C GLU A 173 -1.60 14.03 -18.13
N PRO A 174 -1.26 14.83 -19.17
CA PRO A 174 -0.28 15.88 -19.04
C PRO A 174 -0.83 17.01 -18.16
N TYR A 175 -0.11 17.35 -17.10
CA TYR A 175 -0.43 18.47 -16.21
C TYR A 175 0.31 19.75 -16.66
N THR A 176 1.58 19.58 -17.04
CA THR A 176 2.39 20.62 -17.68
C THR A 176 3.24 19.97 -18.79
N ASP A 177 4.17 20.71 -19.38
CA ASP A 177 5.14 20.19 -20.35
C ASP A 177 6.12 19.14 -19.77
N GLN A 178 6.26 19.09 -18.43
CA GLN A 178 7.20 18.19 -17.75
C GLN A 178 6.55 17.33 -16.66
N LEU A 179 5.29 17.61 -16.28
CA LEU A 179 4.58 16.90 -15.22
C LEU A 179 3.34 16.21 -15.76
N TYR A 180 3.06 15.06 -15.19
CA TYR A 180 1.94 14.20 -15.55
C TYR A 180 1.16 13.83 -14.30
N THR A 181 -0.15 13.69 -14.44
CA THR A 181 -1.01 13.12 -13.41
C THR A 181 -1.46 11.73 -13.79
N VAL A 182 -1.54 10.86 -12.81
CA VAL A 182 -2.07 9.50 -12.95
C VAL A 182 -2.99 9.24 -11.77
N SER A 183 -4.25 8.89 -12.06
CA SER A 183 -5.21 8.47 -11.05
C SER A 183 -5.35 6.95 -11.05
N LEU A 184 -5.16 6.33 -9.90
CA LEU A 184 -5.21 4.88 -9.75
C LEU A 184 -6.22 4.48 -8.67
N THR A 185 -6.94 3.40 -8.92
CA THR A 185 -7.83 2.78 -7.94
C THR A 185 -7.42 1.34 -7.72
N PHE A 186 -7.12 1.02 -6.47
CA PHE A 186 -6.74 -0.32 -6.04
C PHE A 186 -7.82 -0.91 -5.14
N ALA A 187 -8.17 -2.16 -5.40
CA ALA A 187 -8.98 -2.96 -4.49
C ALA A 187 -8.09 -3.98 -3.79
N GLU A 188 -8.31 -4.14 -2.49
CA GLU A 188 -7.53 -5.06 -1.68
C GLU A 188 -7.68 -6.50 -2.17
N TYR A 189 -6.55 -7.17 -2.28
CA TYR A 189 -6.49 -8.60 -2.51
C TYR A 189 -6.76 -9.31 -1.18
N LEU A 190 -7.88 -9.98 -1.09
CA LEU A 190 -8.19 -10.83 0.06
C LEU A 190 -7.84 -12.26 -0.34
N ASP A 191 -6.99 -12.90 0.45
CA ASP A 191 -6.78 -14.33 0.31
C ASP A 191 -8.13 -15.01 0.45
N GLY A 192 -8.50 -15.78 -0.56
CA GLY A 192 -9.74 -16.53 -0.52
C GLY A 192 -9.72 -17.49 0.67
N GLY A 193 -10.56 -17.20 1.66
CA GLY A 193 -10.80 -18.09 2.79
C GLY A 193 -11.53 -19.37 2.37
#